data_ab0d6fdf3558bfbffd62554f7b59e1b9
#
_entry.id   ab0d6fdf3558bfbffd62554f7b59e1b9
#
_cell.length_a   1.000
_cell.length_b   1.000
_cell.length_c   1.000
_cell.angle_alpha   90.00
_cell.angle_beta   90.00
_cell.angle_gamma   90.00
#
_symmetry.space_group_name_H-M   'P 1'
#
loop_
_entity.id
_entity.type
_entity.pdbx_description
1 polymer ?
#
loop_
_entity_poly.entity_id
_entity_poly.type
_entity_poly.pdbx_seq_one_letter_code
_entity_poly.pdbx_strand_id
1 'polypeptide(L)'
;MVFPWKRQNRRKANRKAEEKPRKLPTINVRRWGLSALSIALILAAAGALSMYLDQPIQRVLIAGRFQRVSPGDVERAVKDKVRGAGLVSVDLAAVRAAVRALPWVDTVSVQRAWPRALSLTVTEQVAAARWGESGLINTRGELFASDATHIPPELARLSGPPGTQSVVAARYLAAQGRLVEAGLHLTALRLDERGAWELDLANGVTVRLGSRQIDERFERFMATAIKLIAQRAEDIAYVDMRYSNGFAIGWRANGAHRAGDEGGKDA
;
A
#
# COMPACT_ATOMS: atom_id res chain seq x y z
N MET A 1 68.26 -57.77 -62.35
CA MET A 1 68.59 -56.34 -62.38
C MET A 1 68.00 -55.74 -61.10
N VAL A 2 68.87 -55.44 -60.14
CA VAL A 2 68.45 -54.97 -58.78
C VAL A 2 68.97 -53.53 -58.61
N PHE A 3 68.09 -52.55 -58.45
CA PHE A 3 68.47 -51.18 -58.19
C PHE A 3 68.45 -50.95 -56.68
N PRO A 4 69.47 -50.37 -56.08
CA PRO A 4 69.46 -50.05 -54.64
C PRO A 4 68.90 -48.68 -54.39
N TRP A 5 67.91 -48.60 -53.48
CA TRP A 5 67.27 -47.38 -53.05
C TRP A 5 68.13 -46.69 -51.98
N LYS A 6 68.62 -45.52 -52.27
CA LYS A 6 69.37 -44.67 -51.38
C LYS A 6 68.41 -43.98 -50.37
N ARG A 7 68.42 -44.32 -49.08
CA ARG A 7 67.76 -43.60 -48.03
C ARG A 7 68.46 -42.27 -47.78
N GLN A 8 67.79 -41.15 -48.03
CA GLN A 8 68.25 -39.83 -47.60
C GLN A 8 67.78 -39.59 -46.18
N ASN A 9 68.75 -39.51 -45.24
CA ASN A 9 68.53 -39.19 -43.88
C ASN A 9 68.43 -37.67 -43.74
N ARG A 10 67.18 -37.11 -43.69
CA ARG A 10 66.95 -35.71 -43.38
C ARG A 10 67.05 -35.52 -41.86
N ARG A 11 68.17 -35.06 -41.38
CA ARG A 11 68.34 -34.48 -40.05
C ARG A 11 67.51 -33.20 -40.00
N LYS A 12 66.40 -33.25 -39.26
CA LYS A 12 65.65 -32.06 -38.87
C LYS A 12 66.52 -31.24 -37.94
N ALA A 13 67.03 -30.10 -38.41
CA ALA A 13 67.66 -29.10 -37.58
C ALA A 13 66.57 -28.54 -36.60
N ASN A 14 66.76 -28.84 -35.32
CA ASN A 14 65.95 -28.33 -34.25
C ASN A 14 66.28 -26.81 -34.08
N ARG A 15 65.59 -25.91 -34.82
CA ARG A 15 65.68 -24.47 -34.57
C ARG A 15 64.99 -24.26 -33.20
N LYS A 16 65.79 -24.11 -32.16
CA LYS A 16 65.31 -23.48 -30.93
C LYS A 16 64.77 -22.12 -31.31
N ALA A 17 63.42 -21.95 -31.17
CA ALA A 17 62.79 -20.66 -31.25
C ALA A 17 63.34 -19.84 -30.06
N GLU A 18 64.12 -18.81 -30.34
CA GLU A 18 64.47 -17.81 -29.36
C GLU A 18 63.16 -17.15 -28.87
N GLU A 19 62.72 -17.52 -27.68
CA GLU A 19 61.64 -16.78 -26.99
C GLU A 19 62.13 -15.37 -26.76
N LYS A 20 61.60 -14.45 -27.57
CA LYS A 20 61.80 -13.01 -27.35
C LYS A 20 61.29 -12.72 -25.92
N PRO A 21 62.11 -12.13 -25.06
CA PRO A 21 61.67 -11.79 -23.70
C PRO A 21 60.45 -10.87 -23.83
N ARG A 22 59.30 -11.31 -23.23
CA ARG A 22 58.12 -10.47 -23.10
C ARG A 22 58.54 -9.22 -22.33
N LYS A 23 58.62 -8.11 -23.02
CA LYS A 23 58.83 -6.78 -22.39
C LYS A 23 57.64 -6.54 -21.51
N LEU A 24 57.83 -6.70 -20.19
CA LEU A 24 56.84 -6.27 -19.21
C LEU A 24 56.54 -4.78 -19.44
N PRO A 25 55.27 -4.36 -19.47
CA PRO A 25 54.94 -2.97 -19.67
C PRO A 25 55.68 -2.14 -18.57
N THR A 26 56.50 -1.23 -19.03
CA THR A 26 57.21 -0.31 -18.12
C THR A 26 56.14 0.58 -17.50
N ILE A 27 55.74 0.27 -16.26
CA ILE A 27 54.79 1.09 -15.49
C ILE A 27 55.51 2.42 -15.27
N ASN A 28 54.97 3.46 -15.89
CA ASN A 28 55.50 4.82 -15.78
C ASN A 28 55.12 5.38 -14.38
N VAL A 29 55.88 4.98 -13.37
CA VAL A 29 55.64 5.23 -11.92
C VAL A 29 55.34 6.73 -11.68
N ARG A 30 56.00 7.61 -12.43
CA ARG A 30 55.78 9.07 -12.32
C ARG A 30 54.37 9.46 -12.79
N ARG A 31 53.83 8.86 -13.87
CA ARG A 31 52.46 9.13 -14.32
C ARG A 31 51.44 8.58 -13.36
N TRP A 32 51.63 7.36 -12.83
CA TRP A 32 50.78 6.76 -11.83
C TRP A 32 50.81 7.55 -10.51
N GLY A 33 51.97 8.05 -10.10
CA GLY A 33 52.09 8.92 -8.93
C GLY A 33 51.35 10.23 -9.07
N LEU A 34 51.43 10.88 -10.24
CA LEU A 34 50.67 12.13 -10.51
C LEU A 34 49.17 11.86 -10.54
N SER A 35 48.71 10.76 -11.15
CA SER A 35 47.30 10.39 -11.14
C SER A 35 46.79 10.07 -9.72
N ALA A 36 47.55 9.34 -8.92
CA ALA A 36 47.19 9.06 -7.53
C ALA A 36 47.12 10.34 -6.68
N LEU A 37 48.04 11.27 -6.87
CA LEU A 37 48.03 12.57 -6.18
C LEU A 37 46.84 13.41 -6.58
N SER A 38 46.48 13.43 -7.88
CA SER A 38 45.30 14.16 -8.36
C SER A 38 44.00 13.58 -7.79
N ILE A 39 43.87 12.25 -7.73
CA ILE A 39 42.71 11.58 -7.11
C ILE A 39 42.64 11.90 -5.62
N ALA A 40 43.78 11.84 -4.90
CA ALA A 40 43.83 12.17 -3.48
C ALA A 40 43.42 13.62 -3.22
N LEU A 41 43.88 14.57 -4.07
CA LEU A 41 43.50 15.98 -3.97
C LEU A 41 42.00 16.19 -4.22
N ILE A 42 41.44 15.54 -5.23
CA ILE A 42 40.00 15.58 -5.53
C ILE A 42 39.17 15.06 -4.37
N LEU A 43 39.58 13.89 -3.80
CA LEU A 43 38.92 13.32 -2.64
C LEU A 43 39.02 14.22 -1.40
N ALA A 44 40.18 14.82 -1.16
CA ALA A 44 40.37 15.79 -0.07
C ALA A 44 39.49 17.02 -0.26
N ALA A 45 39.45 17.57 -1.47
CA ALA A 45 38.58 18.72 -1.81
C ALA A 45 37.10 18.38 -1.68
N ALA A 46 36.67 17.19 -2.14
CA ALA A 46 35.31 16.71 -1.98
C ALA A 46 34.94 16.48 -0.50
N GLY A 47 35.86 15.94 0.30
CA GLY A 47 35.70 15.81 1.75
C GLY A 47 35.57 17.16 2.46
N ALA A 48 36.43 18.09 2.16
CA ALA A 48 36.36 19.48 2.72
C ALA A 48 35.05 20.17 2.32
N LEU A 49 34.65 20.04 1.07
CA LEU A 49 33.37 20.59 0.57
C LEU A 49 32.16 19.94 1.27
N SER A 50 32.18 18.63 1.46
CA SER A 50 31.08 17.93 2.17
C SER A 50 30.98 18.38 3.62
N MET A 51 32.09 18.57 4.32
CA MET A 51 32.11 19.11 5.69
C MET A 51 31.60 20.55 5.75
N TYR A 52 31.98 21.40 4.77
CA TYR A 52 31.50 22.77 4.68
C TYR A 52 29.99 22.85 4.39
N LEU A 53 29.45 21.92 3.57
CA LEU A 53 28.05 21.89 3.22
C LEU A 53 27.20 21.18 4.30
N ASP A 54 27.81 20.35 5.16
CA ASP A 54 27.12 19.61 6.22
C ASP A 54 26.80 20.50 7.44
N GLN A 55 26.01 21.52 7.18
CA GLN A 55 25.58 22.47 8.20
C GLN A 55 24.53 21.84 9.12
N PRO A 56 24.55 22.16 10.43
CA PRO A 56 23.54 21.63 11.36
C PRO A 56 22.14 22.11 10.98
N ILE A 57 21.19 21.19 11.06
CA ILE A 57 19.78 21.45 10.75
C ILE A 57 19.21 22.39 11.83
N GLN A 58 18.68 23.53 11.41
CA GLN A 58 18.11 24.55 12.29
C GLN A 58 16.59 24.61 12.22
N ARG A 59 15.99 24.18 11.10
CA ARG A 59 14.56 24.28 10.87
C ARG A 59 14.04 23.00 10.23
N VAL A 60 12.85 22.60 10.66
CA VAL A 60 12.05 21.54 10.04
C VAL A 60 10.77 22.19 9.53
N LEU A 61 10.61 22.26 8.22
CA LEU A 61 9.43 22.81 7.56
C LEU A 61 8.44 21.67 7.37
N ILE A 62 7.31 21.71 8.04
CA ILE A 62 6.28 20.68 7.97
C ILE A 62 5.12 21.23 7.15
N ALA A 63 4.79 20.56 6.04
CA ALA A 63 3.70 20.89 5.15
C ALA A 63 2.73 19.70 5.04
N GLY A 64 1.44 19.97 4.94
CA GLY A 64 0.38 18.97 4.80
C GLY A 64 -0.99 19.55 5.15
N ARG A 65 -2.04 18.79 4.87
CA ARG A 65 -3.39 19.08 5.37
C ARG A 65 -3.60 18.27 6.64
N PHE A 66 -3.41 18.90 7.79
CA PHE A 66 -3.47 18.25 9.09
C PHE A 66 -4.89 18.33 9.66
N GLN A 67 -5.51 17.17 9.86
CA GLN A 67 -6.82 17.01 10.51
C GLN A 67 -6.73 16.10 11.74
N ARG A 68 -5.90 15.08 11.67
CA ARG A 68 -5.74 14.04 12.69
C ARG A 68 -4.32 13.98 13.27
N VAL A 69 -3.32 14.35 12.50
CA VAL A 69 -1.92 14.43 12.94
C VAL A 69 -1.60 15.87 13.33
N SER A 70 -1.07 16.08 14.52
CA SER A 70 -0.56 17.39 14.90
C SER A 70 0.83 17.63 14.30
N PRO A 71 1.13 18.83 13.78
CA PRO A 71 2.51 19.19 13.40
C PRO A 71 3.51 18.96 14.52
N GLY A 72 3.10 19.16 15.79
CA GLY A 72 3.92 18.89 16.97
C GLY A 72 4.23 17.40 17.17
N ASP A 73 3.34 16.47 16.74
CA ASP A 73 3.63 15.04 16.79
C ASP A 73 4.68 14.66 15.77
N VAL A 74 4.60 15.26 14.57
CA VAL A 74 5.62 15.07 13.51
C VAL A 74 6.97 15.62 13.99
N GLU A 75 7.00 16.82 14.57
CA GLU A 75 8.21 17.41 15.11
C GLU A 75 8.84 16.52 16.20
N ARG A 76 8.04 16.04 17.16
CA ARG A 76 8.51 15.11 18.20
C ARG A 76 9.08 13.82 17.61
N ALA A 77 8.42 13.24 16.60
CA ALA A 77 8.87 12.01 15.94
C ALA A 77 10.23 12.17 15.25
N VAL A 78 10.52 13.34 14.70
CA VAL A 78 11.80 13.57 13.98
C VAL A 78 12.90 14.16 14.86
N LYS A 79 12.58 14.74 16.02
CA LYS A 79 13.51 15.49 16.89
C LYS A 79 14.82 14.73 17.17
N ASP A 80 14.72 13.47 17.56
CA ASP A 80 15.90 12.67 17.91
C ASP A 80 16.71 12.23 16.68
N LYS A 81 16.08 12.20 15.50
CA LYS A 81 16.75 11.86 14.24
C LYS A 81 17.51 13.01 13.61
N VAL A 82 17.12 14.24 13.92
CA VAL A 82 17.74 15.45 13.36
C VAL A 82 18.66 16.16 14.37
N ARG A 83 18.57 15.81 15.67
CA ARG A 83 19.38 16.44 16.71
C ARG A 83 20.88 16.18 16.48
N GLY A 84 21.64 17.26 16.25
CA GLY A 84 23.09 17.20 16.01
C GLY A 84 23.48 16.65 14.65
N ALA A 85 22.53 16.35 13.77
CA ALA A 85 22.83 15.93 12.41
C ALA A 85 23.05 17.12 11.49
N GLY A 86 24.00 16.98 10.56
CA GLY A 86 24.17 17.92 9.45
C GLY A 86 23.15 17.68 8.33
N LEU A 87 22.99 18.70 7.48
CA LEU A 87 22.03 18.63 6.38
C LEU A 87 22.39 17.56 5.33
N VAL A 88 23.68 17.27 5.15
CA VAL A 88 24.17 16.25 4.20
C VAL A 88 24.17 14.87 4.84
N SER A 89 24.65 14.78 6.10
CA SER A 89 24.83 13.51 6.82
C SER A 89 23.55 12.94 7.41
N VAL A 90 22.45 13.73 7.52
CA VAL A 90 21.18 13.26 8.08
C VAL A 90 20.62 12.07 7.29
N ASP A 91 20.21 11.03 8.01
CA ASP A 91 19.51 9.89 7.44
C ASP A 91 18.04 10.22 7.17
N LEU A 92 17.74 10.59 5.92
CA LEU A 92 16.38 10.91 5.48
C LEU A 92 15.45 9.69 5.53
N ALA A 93 16.00 8.46 5.43
CA ALA A 93 15.18 7.25 5.51
C ALA A 93 14.72 7.01 6.95
N ALA A 94 15.61 7.20 7.94
CA ALA A 94 15.27 7.13 9.35
C ALA A 94 14.25 8.20 9.75
N VAL A 95 14.41 9.44 9.26
CA VAL A 95 13.43 10.53 9.48
C VAL A 95 12.06 10.16 8.90
N ARG A 96 12.03 9.68 7.64
CA ARG A 96 10.79 9.23 7.00
C ARG A 96 10.12 8.09 7.76
N ALA A 97 10.89 7.10 8.19
CA ALA A 97 10.37 5.95 8.94
C ALA A 97 9.77 6.39 10.28
N ALA A 98 10.39 7.33 10.99
CA ALA A 98 9.89 7.86 12.26
C ALA A 98 8.53 8.55 12.11
N VAL A 99 8.34 9.34 11.04
CA VAL A 99 7.05 10.00 10.78
C VAL A 99 6.00 9.00 10.30
N ARG A 100 6.37 8.02 9.46
CA ARG A 100 5.45 6.96 9.00
C ARG A 100 4.96 6.03 10.11
N ALA A 101 5.65 5.99 11.23
CA ALA A 101 5.21 5.23 12.41
C ALA A 101 4.01 5.88 13.13
N LEU A 102 3.66 7.13 12.82
CA LEU A 102 2.45 7.78 13.35
C LEU A 102 1.20 7.17 12.68
N PRO A 103 0.19 6.72 13.44
CA PRO A 103 -0.92 5.91 12.93
C PRO A 103 -1.70 6.53 11.75
N TRP A 104 -1.89 7.86 11.78
CA TRP A 104 -2.65 8.56 10.76
C TRP A 104 -1.83 9.06 9.57
N VAL A 105 -0.56 8.71 9.50
CA VAL A 105 0.31 9.12 8.38
C VAL A 105 0.25 8.07 7.28
N ASP A 106 -0.13 8.50 6.08
CA ASP A 106 -0.13 7.67 4.87
C ASP A 106 1.21 7.73 4.15
N THR A 107 1.59 8.92 3.69
CA THR A 107 2.85 9.13 2.97
C THR A 107 3.65 10.28 3.55
N VAL A 108 4.97 10.14 3.46
CA VAL A 108 5.92 11.17 3.91
C VAL A 108 6.96 11.38 2.83
N SER A 109 7.10 12.62 2.37
CA SER A 109 8.23 13.07 1.57
C SER A 109 9.16 13.87 2.45
N VAL A 110 10.43 13.52 2.47
CA VAL A 110 11.48 14.25 3.22
C VAL A 110 12.53 14.71 2.23
N GLN A 111 12.79 16.02 2.22
CA GLN A 111 13.73 16.67 1.31
C GLN A 111 14.63 17.63 2.06
N ARG A 112 15.87 17.80 1.56
CA ARG A 112 16.79 18.83 2.05
C ARG A 112 16.37 20.17 1.50
N ALA A 113 16.15 21.14 2.38
CA ALA A 113 15.86 22.54 2.03
C ALA A 113 17.05 23.41 2.45
N TRP A 114 17.89 23.70 1.47
CA TRP A 114 19.10 24.50 1.70
C TRP A 114 18.77 25.90 2.23
N PRO A 115 19.65 26.53 3.07
CA PRO A 115 20.96 26.00 3.51
C PRO A 115 20.91 25.10 4.77
N ARG A 116 19.88 25.13 5.63
CA ARG A 116 19.87 24.50 6.97
C ARG A 116 18.51 23.99 7.39
N ALA A 117 17.70 23.52 6.45
CA ALA A 117 16.35 23.05 6.74
C ALA A 117 16.07 21.69 6.13
N LEU A 118 15.14 20.95 6.75
CA LEU A 118 14.45 19.82 6.15
C LEU A 118 13.03 20.24 5.81
N SER A 119 12.54 19.83 4.65
CA SER A 119 11.14 19.97 4.25
C SER A 119 10.48 18.60 4.32
N LEU A 120 9.45 18.50 5.14
CA LEU A 120 8.62 17.31 5.30
C LEU A 120 7.23 17.61 4.74
N THR A 121 6.80 16.81 3.77
CA THR A 121 5.41 16.85 3.29
C THR A 121 4.73 15.56 3.76
N VAL A 122 3.67 15.71 4.55
CA VAL A 122 2.93 14.62 5.16
C VAL A 122 1.53 14.58 4.56
N THR A 123 1.10 13.38 4.15
CA THR A 123 -0.28 13.09 3.74
C THR A 123 -0.91 12.18 4.78
N GLU A 124 -2.11 12.51 5.22
CA GLU A 124 -2.85 11.71 6.19
C GLU A 124 -3.62 10.55 5.54
N GLN A 125 -3.84 9.50 6.31
CA GLN A 125 -4.73 8.39 5.98
C GLN A 125 -6.18 8.87 5.90
N VAL A 126 -6.89 8.37 4.91
CA VAL A 126 -8.34 8.55 4.80
C VAL A 126 -9.01 7.26 5.25
N ALA A 127 -9.74 7.32 6.36
CA ALA A 127 -10.53 6.21 6.85
C ALA A 127 -11.73 5.97 5.93
N ALA A 128 -11.88 4.76 5.40
CA ALA A 128 -13.00 4.33 4.58
C ALA A 128 -14.03 3.53 5.37
N ALA A 129 -13.60 2.80 6.40
CA ALA A 129 -14.46 1.98 7.23
C ALA A 129 -13.82 1.71 8.61
N ARG A 130 -14.63 1.26 9.55
CA ARG A 130 -14.21 0.80 10.86
C ARG A 130 -14.11 -0.73 10.87
N TRP A 131 -13.05 -1.28 11.48
CA TRP A 131 -12.88 -2.70 11.71
C TRP A 131 -13.12 -3.05 13.18
N GLY A 132 -14.12 -3.89 13.44
CA GLY A 132 -14.48 -4.24 14.81
C GLY A 132 -14.87 -3.02 15.63
N GLU A 133 -14.33 -2.91 16.86
CA GLU A 133 -14.66 -1.82 17.79
C GLU A 133 -13.77 -0.58 17.60
N SER A 134 -12.49 -0.75 17.34
CA SER A 134 -11.51 0.34 17.35
C SER A 134 -10.58 0.40 16.14
N GLY A 135 -10.65 -0.58 15.24
CA GLY A 135 -9.81 -0.61 14.02
C GLY A 135 -10.29 0.37 12.96
N LEU A 136 -9.36 0.89 12.15
CA LEU A 136 -9.65 1.73 10.99
C LEU A 136 -9.02 1.17 9.73
N ILE A 137 -9.81 1.13 8.67
CA ILE A 137 -9.41 0.68 7.34
C ILE A 137 -9.38 1.88 6.40
N ASN A 138 -8.32 2.00 5.60
CA ASN A 138 -8.16 3.07 4.63
C ASN A 138 -8.86 2.76 3.28
N THR A 139 -8.82 3.71 2.35
CA THR A 139 -9.39 3.56 1.00
C THR A 139 -8.71 2.49 0.13
N ARG A 140 -7.56 1.93 0.57
CA ARG A 140 -6.89 0.79 -0.08
C ARG A 140 -7.27 -0.55 0.53
N GLY A 141 -8.11 -0.55 1.56
CA GLY A 141 -8.50 -1.76 2.28
C GLY A 141 -7.49 -2.25 3.32
N GLU A 142 -6.53 -1.39 3.71
CA GLU A 142 -5.50 -1.71 4.69
C GLU A 142 -5.93 -1.27 6.09
N LEU A 143 -5.72 -2.13 7.09
CA LEU A 143 -5.88 -1.76 8.49
C LEU A 143 -4.68 -0.89 8.90
N PHE A 144 -4.90 0.40 9.12
CA PHE A 144 -3.83 1.35 9.44
C PHE A 144 -3.80 1.78 10.92
N ALA A 145 -4.90 1.60 11.64
CA ALA A 145 -4.98 1.79 13.07
C ALA A 145 -5.78 0.64 13.69
N SER A 146 -5.27 0.05 14.77
CA SER A 146 -5.93 -1.06 15.49
C SER A 146 -6.67 -0.60 16.75
N ASP A 147 -6.34 0.57 17.27
CA ASP A 147 -6.87 1.13 18.51
C ASP A 147 -7.08 2.65 18.38
N ALA A 148 -8.07 3.04 17.58
CA ALA A 148 -8.41 4.42 17.37
C ALA A 148 -9.38 4.92 18.46
N THR A 149 -9.02 6.01 19.13
CA THR A 149 -9.84 6.61 20.21
C THR A 149 -10.98 7.48 19.69
N HIS A 150 -10.85 8.03 18.48
CA HIS A 150 -11.85 8.89 17.85
C HIS A 150 -12.22 8.34 16.48
N ILE A 151 -13.29 7.58 16.43
CA ILE A 151 -13.81 6.97 15.20
C ILE A 151 -14.99 7.79 14.72
N PRO A 152 -14.97 8.28 13.46
CA PRO A 152 -16.11 8.95 12.86
C PRO A 152 -17.34 8.03 12.85
N PRO A 153 -18.50 8.47 13.38
CA PRO A 153 -19.69 7.64 13.49
C PRO A 153 -20.30 7.23 12.15
N GLU A 154 -20.01 7.99 11.09
CA GLU A 154 -20.47 7.76 9.72
C GLU A 154 -19.78 6.59 9.03
N LEU A 155 -18.66 6.09 9.56
CA LEU A 155 -17.93 4.99 8.96
C LEU A 155 -18.68 3.66 9.09
N ALA A 156 -18.80 2.96 7.96
CA ALA A 156 -19.36 1.61 7.94
C ALA A 156 -18.58 0.66 8.84
N ARG A 157 -19.28 -0.20 9.57
CA ARG A 157 -18.69 -1.21 10.47
C ARG A 157 -18.40 -2.49 9.70
N LEU A 158 -17.13 -2.88 9.65
CA LEU A 158 -16.70 -4.15 9.08
C LEU A 158 -16.34 -5.12 10.19
N SER A 159 -16.70 -6.39 10.03
CA SER A 159 -16.34 -7.45 10.98
C SER A 159 -16.15 -8.79 10.28
N GLY A 160 -15.30 -9.63 10.87
CA GLY A 160 -15.03 -10.98 10.39
C GLY A 160 -14.05 -11.71 11.30
N PRO A 161 -13.81 -13.00 11.02
CA PRO A 161 -12.81 -13.77 11.74
C PRO A 161 -11.41 -13.15 11.68
N PRO A 162 -10.54 -13.46 12.64
CA PRO A 162 -9.16 -12.97 12.62
C PRO A 162 -8.45 -13.29 11.29
N GLY A 163 -7.71 -12.31 10.76
CA GLY A 163 -6.99 -12.47 9.48
C GLY A 163 -7.80 -12.19 8.22
N THR A 164 -9.11 -11.90 8.32
CA THR A 164 -9.97 -11.62 7.15
C THR A 164 -10.11 -10.15 6.80
N GLN A 165 -9.40 -9.25 7.50
CA GLN A 165 -9.52 -7.79 7.35
C GLN A 165 -9.44 -7.32 5.90
N SER A 166 -8.42 -7.75 5.19
CA SER A 166 -8.19 -7.36 3.79
C SER A 166 -9.28 -7.88 2.83
N VAL A 167 -9.77 -9.10 3.08
CA VAL A 167 -10.83 -9.72 2.28
C VAL A 167 -12.15 -8.98 2.47
N VAL A 168 -12.51 -8.69 3.73
CA VAL A 168 -13.74 -7.96 4.06
C VAL A 168 -13.67 -6.53 3.56
N ALA A 169 -12.53 -5.87 3.72
CA ALA A 169 -12.32 -4.51 3.23
C ALA A 169 -12.42 -4.41 1.71
N ALA A 170 -11.79 -5.33 0.97
CA ALA A 170 -11.87 -5.35 -0.49
C ALA A 170 -13.32 -5.54 -0.97
N ARG A 171 -14.06 -6.45 -0.34
CA ARG A 171 -15.48 -6.65 -0.66
C ARG A 171 -16.34 -5.45 -0.32
N TYR A 172 -16.10 -4.82 0.82
CA TYR A 172 -16.78 -3.58 1.20
C TYR A 172 -16.58 -2.47 0.17
N LEU A 173 -15.33 -2.20 -0.21
CA LEU A 173 -15.02 -1.13 -1.16
C LEU A 173 -15.66 -1.38 -2.53
N ALA A 174 -15.65 -2.62 -3.01
CA ALA A 174 -16.28 -3.02 -4.26
C ALA A 174 -17.81 -2.88 -4.20
N ALA A 175 -18.43 -3.37 -3.12
CA ALA A 175 -19.89 -3.32 -2.94
C ALA A 175 -20.39 -1.88 -2.73
N GLN A 176 -19.70 -1.11 -1.89
CA GLN A 176 -20.05 0.28 -1.58
C GLN A 176 -20.07 1.16 -2.84
N GLY A 177 -19.06 1.05 -3.71
CA GLY A 177 -19.02 1.81 -4.97
C GLY A 177 -20.29 1.60 -5.80
N ARG A 178 -20.69 0.35 -5.99
CA ARG A 178 -21.86 -0.01 -6.78
C ARG A 178 -23.19 0.38 -6.10
N LEU A 179 -23.27 0.26 -4.78
CA LEU A 179 -24.47 0.64 -4.04
C LEU A 179 -24.68 2.14 -4.04
N VAL A 180 -23.61 2.93 -3.93
CA VAL A 180 -23.69 4.41 -4.02
C VAL A 180 -24.22 4.85 -5.38
N GLU A 181 -23.79 4.22 -6.48
CA GLU A 181 -24.34 4.48 -7.82
C GLU A 181 -25.85 4.21 -7.91
N ALA A 182 -26.35 3.30 -7.08
CA ALA A 182 -27.77 2.96 -6.97
C ALA A 182 -28.51 3.76 -5.86
N GLY A 183 -27.86 4.74 -5.25
CA GLY A 183 -28.44 5.57 -4.19
C GLY A 183 -28.52 4.90 -2.81
N LEU A 184 -27.79 3.83 -2.59
CA LEU A 184 -27.74 3.10 -1.33
C LEU A 184 -26.35 3.17 -0.69
N HIS A 185 -26.29 3.07 0.64
CA HIS A 185 -25.05 3.10 1.41
C HIS A 185 -25.00 1.92 2.37
N LEU A 186 -23.81 1.30 2.48
CA LEU A 186 -23.52 0.29 3.50
C LEU A 186 -23.24 0.97 4.84
N THR A 187 -23.87 0.49 5.88
CA THR A 187 -23.55 0.84 7.28
C THR A 187 -22.77 -0.26 7.99
N ALA A 188 -22.93 -1.54 7.55
CA ALA A 188 -22.11 -2.62 8.02
C ALA A 188 -21.93 -3.72 6.96
N LEU A 189 -20.80 -4.42 7.05
CA LEU A 189 -20.51 -5.64 6.31
C LEU A 189 -19.92 -6.66 7.26
N ARG A 190 -20.54 -7.83 7.36
CA ARG A 190 -20.13 -8.92 8.26
C ARG A 190 -19.78 -10.17 7.48
N LEU A 191 -18.69 -10.79 7.87
CA LEU A 191 -18.33 -12.16 7.51
C LEU A 191 -18.37 -13.00 8.78
N ASP A 192 -19.20 -14.03 8.82
CA ASP A 192 -19.26 -14.92 9.98
C ASP A 192 -18.17 -16.03 9.92
N GLU A 193 -18.03 -16.79 10.98
CA GLU A 193 -17.08 -17.91 11.07
C GLU A 193 -17.37 -19.05 10.09
N ARG A 194 -18.60 -19.14 9.58
CA ARG A 194 -19.04 -20.13 8.58
C ARG A 194 -18.86 -19.65 7.15
N GLY A 195 -18.29 -18.43 6.98
CA GLY A 195 -18.07 -17.79 5.69
C GLY A 195 -19.32 -17.13 5.10
N ALA A 196 -20.39 -16.93 5.88
CA ALA A 196 -21.57 -16.24 5.38
C ALA A 196 -21.41 -14.72 5.48
N TRP A 197 -21.92 -14.03 4.46
CA TRP A 197 -21.86 -12.59 4.30
C TRP A 197 -23.21 -11.95 4.54
N GLU A 198 -23.21 -10.89 5.33
CA GLU A 198 -24.35 -10.02 5.56
C GLU A 198 -23.96 -8.56 5.38
N LEU A 199 -24.86 -7.79 4.77
CA LEU A 199 -24.72 -6.37 4.53
C LEU A 199 -25.88 -5.64 5.20
N ASP A 200 -25.59 -4.58 5.97
CA ASP A 200 -26.62 -3.67 6.45
C ASP A 200 -26.57 -2.37 5.63
N LEU A 201 -27.73 -1.94 5.16
CA LEU A 201 -27.90 -0.71 4.41
C LEU A 201 -28.35 0.45 5.34
N ALA A 202 -28.05 1.67 4.94
CA ALA A 202 -28.40 2.88 5.72
C ALA A 202 -29.91 3.05 5.93
N ASN A 203 -30.74 2.48 5.05
CA ASN A 203 -32.20 2.46 5.17
C ASN A 203 -32.71 1.37 6.15
N GLY A 204 -31.81 0.67 6.82
CA GLY A 204 -32.11 -0.35 7.84
C GLY A 204 -32.50 -1.72 7.25
N VAL A 205 -32.27 -1.98 5.97
CA VAL A 205 -32.47 -3.29 5.34
C VAL A 205 -31.21 -4.10 5.49
N THR A 206 -31.32 -5.36 5.94
CA THR A 206 -30.22 -6.33 5.98
C THR A 206 -30.28 -7.22 4.74
N VAL A 207 -29.16 -7.39 4.03
CA VAL A 207 -29.04 -8.28 2.87
C VAL A 207 -28.19 -9.49 3.26
N ARG A 208 -28.76 -10.70 3.14
CA ARG A 208 -28.09 -11.96 3.47
C ARG A 208 -27.65 -12.67 2.21
N LEU A 209 -26.34 -12.69 1.95
CA LEU A 209 -25.77 -13.38 0.77
C LEU A 209 -25.43 -14.84 1.05
N GLY A 210 -25.17 -15.20 2.34
CA GLY A 210 -24.71 -16.53 2.74
C GLY A 210 -23.25 -16.78 2.41
N SER A 211 -22.85 -18.07 2.29
CA SER A 211 -21.43 -18.46 2.16
C SER A 211 -21.04 -19.02 0.78
N ARG A 212 -21.96 -19.10 -0.18
CA ARG A 212 -21.71 -19.68 -1.52
C ARG A 212 -22.16 -18.70 -2.60
N GLN A 213 -21.46 -18.71 -3.74
CA GLN A 213 -21.84 -17.91 -4.92
C GLN A 213 -22.09 -16.42 -4.59
N ILE A 214 -21.23 -15.83 -3.76
CA ILE A 214 -21.45 -14.51 -3.17
C ILE A 214 -21.56 -13.45 -4.25
N ASP A 215 -20.68 -13.49 -5.26
CA ASP A 215 -20.66 -12.50 -6.33
C ASP A 215 -21.91 -12.61 -7.21
N GLU A 216 -22.32 -13.82 -7.58
CA GLU A 216 -23.56 -14.05 -8.35
C GLU A 216 -24.81 -13.62 -7.58
N ARG A 217 -24.84 -13.85 -6.28
CA ARG A 217 -25.95 -13.41 -5.42
C ARG A 217 -25.97 -11.90 -5.24
N PHE A 218 -24.81 -11.29 -5.13
CA PHE A 218 -24.72 -9.82 -5.10
C PHE A 218 -25.14 -9.20 -6.43
N GLU A 219 -24.73 -9.78 -7.58
CA GLU A 219 -25.22 -9.34 -8.90
C GLU A 219 -26.74 -9.46 -9.01
N ARG A 220 -27.32 -10.58 -8.58
CA ARG A 220 -28.78 -10.77 -8.57
C ARG A 220 -29.48 -9.76 -7.67
N PHE A 221 -28.91 -9.49 -6.48
CA PHE A 221 -29.40 -8.46 -5.58
C PHE A 221 -29.43 -7.09 -6.28
N MET A 222 -28.34 -6.70 -6.93
CA MET A 222 -28.25 -5.44 -7.68
C MET A 222 -29.23 -5.37 -8.86
N ALA A 223 -29.46 -6.48 -9.55
CA ALA A 223 -30.36 -6.52 -10.71
C ALA A 223 -31.85 -6.48 -10.35
N THR A 224 -32.23 -7.10 -9.24
CA THR A 224 -33.65 -7.38 -8.92
C THR A 224 -34.13 -6.73 -7.63
N ALA A 225 -33.51 -7.03 -6.49
CA ALA A 225 -34.00 -6.61 -5.18
C ALA A 225 -33.82 -5.10 -4.90
N ILE A 226 -32.83 -4.46 -5.51
CA ILE A 226 -32.54 -3.04 -5.29
C ILE A 226 -33.70 -2.14 -5.69
N LYS A 227 -34.41 -2.47 -6.76
CA LYS A 227 -35.57 -1.70 -7.23
C LYS A 227 -36.70 -1.73 -6.21
N LEU A 228 -36.92 -2.88 -5.59
CA LEU A 228 -37.95 -3.04 -4.56
C LEU A 228 -37.55 -2.29 -3.28
N ILE A 229 -36.27 -2.36 -2.88
CA ILE A 229 -35.79 -1.62 -1.72
C ILE A 229 -35.94 -0.10 -1.94
N ALA A 230 -35.67 0.40 -3.15
CA ALA A 230 -35.82 1.81 -3.46
C ALA A 230 -37.28 2.30 -3.30
N GLN A 231 -38.28 1.42 -3.50
CA GLN A 231 -39.69 1.75 -3.40
C GLN A 231 -40.30 1.51 -2.01
N ARG A 232 -39.82 0.47 -1.30
CA ARG A 232 -40.47 -0.03 -0.06
C ARG A 232 -39.47 -0.32 1.07
N ALA A 233 -38.38 0.41 1.19
CA ALA A 233 -37.36 0.17 2.21
C ALA A 233 -37.91 0.16 3.64
N GLU A 234 -38.91 1.01 3.91
CA GLU A 234 -39.52 1.15 5.25
C GLU A 234 -40.25 -0.12 5.70
N ASP A 235 -40.79 -0.87 4.76
CA ASP A 235 -41.56 -2.11 5.02
C ASP A 235 -40.65 -3.35 5.12
N ILE A 236 -39.41 -3.28 4.56
CA ILE A 236 -38.51 -4.42 4.45
C ILE A 236 -37.54 -4.46 5.64
N ALA A 237 -37.52 -5.59 6.35
CA ALA A 237 -36.54 -5.86 7.39
C ALA A 237 -35.24 -6.47 6.82
N TYR A 238 -35.38 -7.47 5.94
CA TYR A 238 -34.25 -8.09 5.29
C TYR A 238 -34.59 -8.67 3.91
N VAL A 239 -33.54 -8.85 3.09
CA VAL A 239 -33.59 -9.57 1.81
C VAL A 239 -32.65 -10.76 1.89
N ASP A 240 -33.16 -11.98 1.71
CA ASP A 240 -32.37 -13.20 1.75
C ASP A 240 -32.09 -13.72 0.34
N MET A 241 -30.83 -13.60 -0.10
CA MET A 241 -30.35 -14.01 -1.42
C MET A 241 -29.83 -15.44 -1.48
N ARG A 242 -29.98 -16.23 -0.42
CA ARG A 242 -29.43 -17.61 -0.34
C ARG A 242 -30.12 -18.60 -1.24
N TYR A 243 -31.27 -18.28 -1.75
CA TYR A 243 -32.02 -19.13 -2.70
C TYR A 243 -31.37 -19.16 -4.09
N SER A 244 -31.46 -20.30 -4.79
CA SER A 244 -30.82 -20.46 -6.10
C SER A 244 -31.47 -19.65 -7.20
N ASN A 245 -32.81 -19.55 -7.22
CA ASN A 245 -33.56 -18.94 -8.33
C ASN A 245 -34.36 -17.71 -7.94
N GLY A 246 -34.05 -17.08 -6.80
CA GLY A 246 -34.79 -15.90 -6.35
C GLY A 246 -34.24 -15.33 -5.06
N PHE A 247 -35.09 -14.65 -4.34
CA PHE A 247 -34.80 -14.12 -3.00
C PHE A 247 -36.08 -14.12 -2.16
N ALA A 248 -35.91 -14.15 -0.85
CA ALA A 248 -37.02 -13.99 0.09
C ALA A 248 -36.94 -12.61 0.77
N ILE A 249 -38.10 -12.05 1.08
CA ILE A 249 -38.21 -10.78 1.80
C ILE A 249 -38.80 -11.02 3.16
N GLY A 250 -38.13 -10.55 4.18
CA GLY A 250 -38.70 -10.42 5.52
C GLY A 250 -39.28 -9.03 5.68
N TRP A 251 -40.58 -8.97 5.91
CA TRP A 251 -41.28 -7.72 6.15
C TRP A 251 -41.16 -7.28 7.61
N ARG A 252 -41.14 -5.98 7.85
CA ARG A 252 -41.35 -5.47 9.22
C ARG A 252 -42.83 -5.64 9.61
N ALA A 253 -43.14 -5.66 10.89
CA ALA A 253 -44.51 -5.89 11.39
C ALA A 253 -45.53 -4.93 10.75
N ASN A 254 -45.17 -3.67 10.54
CA ASN A 254 -46.03 -2.67 9.88
C ASN A 254 -46.14 -2.87 8.36
N GLY A 255 -45.16 -3.49 7.72
CA GLY A 255 -45.16 -3.78 6.27
C GLY A 255 -45.97 -5.03 5.92
N ALA A 256 -46.07 -5.99 6.83
CA ALA A 256 -46.87 -7.20 6.63
C ALA A 256 -48.36 -6.91 6.41
N HIS A 257 -48.90 -5.90 7.09
CA HIS A 257 -50.31 -5.48 6.92
C HIS A 257 -50.59 -4.86 5.53
N ARG A 258 -49.64 -4.10 4.98
CA ARG A 258 -49.80 -3.47 3.65
C ARG A 258 -49.68 -4.50 2.50
N ALA A 259 -48.81 -5.51 2.64
CA ALA A 259 -48.64 -6.54 1.63
C ALA A 259 -49.88 -7.49 1.53
N GLY A 260 -50.61 -7.70 2.64
CA GLY A 260 -51.84 -8.48 2.66
C GLY A 260 -53.05 -7.77 2.03
N ASP A 261 -53.09 -6.44 2.05
CA ASP A 261 -54.22 -5.65 1.54
C ASP A 261 -54.18 -5.44 0.00
N GLU A 262 -52.98 -5.48 -0.59
CA GLU A 262 -52.84 -5.37 -2.06
C GLU A 262 -53.14 -6.66 -2.81
N GLY A 263 -52.97 -7.85 -2.17
CA GLY A 263 -53.28 -9.16 -2.75
C GLY A 263 -54.76 -9.55 -2.78
N GLY A 264 -55.65 -8.76 -2.17
CA GLY A 264 -57.07 -9.05 -2.03
C GLY A 264 -57.99 -8.23 -2.98
N LYS A 265 -57.47 -7.44 -3.87
CA LYS A 265 -58.30 -6.57 -4.77
C LYS A 265 -58.40 -7.04 -6.20
N ASP A 266 -57.72 -8.14 -6.58
CA ASP A 266 -57.81 -8.73 -7.95
C ASP A 266 -58.31 -10.18 -7.90
N ALA A 267 -59.45 -10.44 -7.22
CA ALA A 267 -60.17 -11.68 -7.27
C ALA A 267 -61.64 -11.43 -7.63
#